data_e7d6940176009196e6cb39d811601afc
#
_entry.id   e7d6940176009196e6cb39d811601afc
#
_cell.length_a   1.000
_cell.length_b   1.000
_cell.length_c   1.000
_cell.angle_alpha   90.00
_cell.angle_beta   90.00
_cell.angle_gamma   90.00
#
_symmetry.space_group_name_H-M   'P 1'
#
loop_
_entity.id
_entity.type
_entity.pdbx_description
1 polymer ?
#
loop_
_entity_poly.entity_id
_entity_poly.type
_entity_poly.pdbx_seq_one_letter_code
_entity_poly.pdbx_strand_id
1 'polypeptide(L)'
;MDFGDGGSRGRGRGRGRGGFDGGFSGRGGGDRGGRGGRGRGGRGGRGGRGGRGRGRRRRGRKDDDKVWHPVTKLGRLVKNKKIVSLEDIFLFSLPIKEYQIVDYFLKDELKDEVMKVMPVQKQTTAGQRTRFKAFVAVGDCNGHVGLGVKCSAEVANAIRGAIERAKLNIVPVRRGYWGGTFGKPHTIPTKVTGKCGSVTMRLIPAPRGTGLSAARVPKKVLQFAGVQDIYTSATGATRTLGNFVKATYQALAKTYSVLTPDMWDEKNERKLKSSPFQEHTDWLKDNQGKKGKKIEDE
;
A
#
# COMPACT_ATOMS: atom_id res chain seq x y z
N MET A 1 31.86 30.36 -52.17
CA MET A 1 30.75 31.33 -52.12
C MET A 1 30.19 31.23 -50.73
N ASP A 2 30.72 31.76 -49.71
CA ASP A 2 30.93 33.16 -49.39
C ASP A 2 29.68 33.83 -48.83
N PHE A 3 29.86 34.31 -47.57
CA PHE A 3 29.16 35.37 -46.82
C PHE A 3 27.84 34.97 -46.11
N GLY A 4 27.62 35.34 -44.86
CA GLY A 4 28.22 36.24 -43.87
C GLY A 4 27.37 36.16 -42.63
N ASP A 5 27.89 36.17 -41.49
CA ASP A 5 28.26 37.18 -40.53
C ASP A 5 27.16 38.21 -40.16
N GLY A 6 26.98 38.38 -38.86
CA GLY A 6 26.25 39.45 -38.20
C GLY A 6 25.26 38.93 -37.15
N GLY A 7 25.39 39.15 -35.86
CA GLY A 7 26.04 40.15 -35.09
C GLY A 7 25.34 40.25 -33.71
N SER A 8 26.14 40.12 -32.71
CA SER A 8 26.16 40.71 -31.38
C SER A 8 25.16 41.84 -31.03
N ARG A 9 24.59 41.76 -29.81
CA ARG A 9 24.30 42.79 -28.77
C ARG A 9 23.46 42.12 -27.67
N GLY A 10 23.86 41.93 -26.44
CA GLY A 10 24.64 42.66 -25.51
C GLY A 10 23.86 43.77 -24.79
N ARG A 11 23.38 43.49 -23.56
CA ARG A 11 23.08 44.40 -22.41
C ARG A 11 22.31 43.59 -21.40
N GLY A 12 22.73 43.39 -20.17
CA GLY A 12 23.50 44.14 -19.22
C GLY A 12 22.62 44.81 -18.15
N ARG A 13 22.95 44.54 -16.91
CA ARG A 13 22.48 45.20 -15.66
C ARG A 13 21.18 44.61 -15.07
N GLY A 14 21.06 44.38 -13.73
CA GLY A 14 21.81 44.98 -12.65
C GLY A 14 21.55 44.32 -11.31
N ARG A 15 22.42 44.58 -10.47
CA ARG A 15 22.60 44.36 -9.04
C ARG A 15 21.36 44.59 -8.18
N GLY A 16 21.25 43.77 -7.10
CA GLY A 16 20.44 44.06 -5.92
C GLY A 16 20.95 43.23 -4.75
N ARG A 17 21.98 43.72 -4.07
CA ARG A 17 22.39 43.30 -2.71
C ARG A 17 21.41 43.90 -1.72
N GLY A 18 20.99 43.14 -0.69
CA GLY A 18 20.33 43.64 0.48
C GLY A 18 20.55 42.60 1.59
N GLY A 19 21.65 42.71 2.28
CA GLY A 19 21.87 42.10 3.57
C GLY A 19 21.18 42.92 4.64
N PHE A 20 20.60 42.27 5.64
CA PHE A 20 20.31 42.86 6.93
C PHE A 20 20.80 41.90 8.01
N ASP A 21 21.98 42.21 8.54
CA ASP A 21 22.44 41.90 9.85
C ASP A 21 21.65 42.75 10.86
N GLY A 22 21.26 42.16 11.96
CA GLY A 22 20.62 42.85 13.06
C GLY A 22 20.68 42.01 14.31
N GLY A 23 21.88 41.91 14.92
CA GLY A 23 22.05 41.39 16.23
C GLY A 23 21.45 42.36 17.28
N PHE A 24 20.82 41.83 18.29
CA PHE A 24 20.55 42.54 19.53
C PHE A 24 20.82 41.64 20.73
N SER A 25 21.94 41.90 21.38
CA SER A 25 22.30 41.49 22.72
C SER A 25 21.63 42.45 23.71
N GLY A 26 21.08 41.94 24.78
CA GLY A 26 20.54 42.75 25.87
C GLY A 26 20.39 41.99 27.17
N ARG A 27 21.37 42.18 28.06
CA ARG A 27 21.45 41.76 29.44
C ARG A 27 20.41 42.44 30.36
N GLY A 28 20.16 41.79 31.51
CA GLY A 28 19.68 42.37 32.78
C GLY A 28 18.51 41.54 33.32
N GLY A 29 18.56 40.84 34.43
CA GLY A 29 19.11 41.21 35.74
C GLY A 29 17.98 41.80 36.59
N GLY A 30 17.50 41.05 37.62
CA GLY A 30 16.56 41.65 38.55
C GLY A 30 15.79 40.65 39.43
N ASP A 31 16.40 40.35 40.49
CA ASP A 31 16.03 39.68 41.73
C ASP A 31 15.00 40.52 42.57
N ARG A 32 14.35 39.84 43.51
CA ARG A 32 13.52 40.26 44.70
C ARG A 32 12.03 39.89 44.52
N GLY A 33 11.43 38.97 45.31
CA GLY A 33 11.38 39.00 46.78
C GLY A 33 10.02 39.53 47.26
N GLY A 34 9.23 38.71 47.95
CA GLY A 34 8.02 39.16 48.65
C GLY A 34 7.04 37.99 48.87
N ARG A 35 7.14 37.29 49.90
CA ARG A 35 6.49 37.25 51.23
C ARG A 35 5.00 37.55 51.29
N GLY A 36 4.20 36.49 51.68
CA GLY A 36 3.23 36.66 52.75
C GLY A 36 1.76 36.61 52.35
N GLY A 37 1.00 35.67 52.88
CA GLY A 37 -0.44 35.69 52.85
C GLY A 37 -1.08 34.42 53.44
N ARG A 38 -1.12 34.35 54.77
CA ARG A 38 -1.95 33.38 55.51
C ARG A 38 -3.42 33.74 55.38
N GLY A 39 -4.30 32.82 54.97
CA GLY A 39 -5.74 32.96 55.08
C GLY A 39 -6.36 31.63 55.55
N ARG A 40 -6.83 31.67 56.79
CA ARG A 40 -7.60 30.60 57.47
C ARG A 40 -9.05 30.61 57.00
N GLY A 41 -9.69 29.42 56.91
CA GLY A 41 -11.06 29.26 57.41
C GLY A 41 -12.08 28.90 56.32
N GLY A 42 -12.68 27.73 56.45
CA GLY A 42 -13.87 27.35 55.71
C GLY A 42 -14.24 25.89 55.91
N ARG A 43 -14.92 25.60 57.03
CA ARG A 43 -15.59 24.32 57.32
C ARG A 43 -16.84 24.18 56.44
N GLY A 44 -17.12 22.96 55.95
CA GLY A 44 -18.49 22.51 55.78
C GLY A 44 -18.79 21.99 54.38
N GLY A 45 -19.09 20.70 54.25
CA GLY A 45 -19.64 20.12 53.04
C GLY A 45 -19.60 18.59 53.07
N ARG A 46 -20.53 17.99 53.80
CA ARG A 46 -20.82 16.54 53.78
C ARG A 46 -21.39 16.12 52.42
N GLY A 47 -20.96 14.93 51.92
CA GLY A 47 -21.85 14.06 51.16
C GLY A 47 -21.54 14.00 49.67
N GLY A 48 -20.77 12.99 49.26
CA GLY A 48 -20.66 12.59 47.88
C GLY A 48 -20.21 11.13 47.84
N ARG A 49 -21.18 10.22 47.78
CA ARG A 49 -20.99 8.76 47.69
C ARG A 49 -20.14 8.40 46.51
N GLY A 50 -19.17 7.56 46.79
CA GLY A 50 -18.22 6.90 45.91
C GLY A 50 -18.77 6.40 44.58
N GLY A 51 -18.31 7.00 43.53
CA GLY A 51 -18.24 6.41 42.22
C GLY A 51 -16.97 5.56 42.17
N ARG A 52 -17.03 4.26 42.46
CA ARG A 52 -16.00 3.30 42.15
C ARG A 52 -15.90 3.19 40.61
N GLY A 53 -15.20 4.11 40.01
CA GLY A 53 -14.71 3.97 38.64
C GLY A 53 -13.77 2.76 38.59
N ARG A 54 -14.33 1.59 38.33
CA ARG A 54 -13.54 0.44 37.89
C ARG A 54 -12.84 0.83 36.60
N GLY A 55 -11.64 1.39 36.70
CA GLY A 55 -10.70 1.45 35.63
C GLY A 55 -10.54 0.03 35.09
N ARG A 56 -11.27 -0.28 34.02
CA ARG A 56 -10.99 -1.44 33.20
C ARG A 56 -9.57 -1.22 32.68
N ARG A 57 -8.58 -1.72 33.45
CA ARG A 57 -7.27 -2.01 32.89
C ARG A 57 -7.54 -2.80 31.62
N ARG A 58 -7.41 -2.16 30.47
CA ARG A 58 -7.27 -2.83 29.20
C ARG A 58 -6.01 -3.68 29.35
N ARG A 59 -6.18 -4.89 29.86
CA ARG A 59 -5.20 -5.95 29.70
C ARG A 59 -4.88 -5.95 28.22
N GLY A 60 -3.62 -5.67 27.88
CA GLY A 60 -3.13 -5.85 26.53
C GLY A 60 -3.64 -7.24 26.10
N ARG A 61 -4.53 -7.24 25.13
CA ARG A 61 -4.89 -8.47 24.46
C ARG A 61 -3.57 -8.97 23.89
N LYS A 62 -3.03 -10.03 24.47
CA LYS A 62 -2.12 -10.91 23.75
C LYS A 62 -2.82 -11.17 22.43
N ASP A 63 -2.09 -11.06 21.32
CA ASP A 63 -2.54 -11.56 20.02
C ASP A 63 -2.63 -13.10 20.13
N ASP A 64 -3.57 -13.56 20.94
CA ASP A 64 -4.01 -14.96 20.92
C ASP A 64 -4.55 -15.16 19.51
N ASP A 65 -4.10 -16.18 18.85
CA ASP A 65 -4.46 -16.64 17.51
C ASP A 65 -5.97 -16.48 17.31
N LYS A 66 -6.35 -15.34 16.73
CA LYS A 66 -7.76 -15.07 16.48
C LYS A 66 -8.19 -15.97 15.35
N VAL A 67 -8.79 -17.10 15.72
CA VAL A 67 -9.43 -17.97 14.74
C VAL A 67 -10.27 -17.12 13.80
N TRP A 68 -9.95 -17.17 12.51
CA TRP A 68 -10.68 -16.42 11.51
C TRP A 68 -12.12 -16.93 11.36
N HIS A 69 -13.08 -16.05 11.59
CA HIS A 69 -14.49 -16.28 11.34
C HIS A 69 -14.92 -15.48 10.11
N PRO A 70 -15.10 -16.13 8.94
CA PRO A 70 -15.45 -15.45 7.71
C PRO A 70 -16.84 -14.81 7.79
N VAL A 71 -16.93 -13.54 7.40
CA VAL A 71 -18.19 -12.79 7.34
C VAL A 71 -18.76 -12.80 5.92
N THR A 72 -17.88 -12.78 4.91
CA THR A 72 -18.28 -12.74 3.50
C THR A 72 -18.61 -14.13 2.96
N LYS A 73 -19.42 -14.18 1.88
CA LYS A 73 -19.71 -15.42 1.14
C LYS A 73 -18.41 -16.06 0.64
N LEU A 74 -17.51 -15.25 0.05
CA LEU A 74 -16.22 -15.71 -0.43
C LEU A 74 -15.36 -16.30 0.69
N GLY A 75 -15.27 -15.62 1.83
CA GLY A 75 -14.51 -16.11 2.98
C GLY A 75 -15.02 -17.44 3.51
N ARG A 76 -16.34 -17.67 3.49
CA ARG A 76 -16.93 -18.97 3.88
C ARG A 76 -16.56 -20.09 2.91
N LEU A 77 -16.61 -19.84 1.60
CA LEU A 77 -16.21 -20.82 0.59
C LEU A 77 -14.72 -21.18 0.71
N VAL A 78 -13.86 -20.19 0.94
CA VAL A 78 -12.41 -20.40 1.12
C VAL A 78 -12.14 -21.21 2.38
N LYS A 79 -12.75 -20.86 3.53
CA LYS A 79 -12.56 -21.59 4.79
C LYS A 79 -12.96 -23.06 4.65
N ASN A 80 -14.03 -23.35 3.91
CA ASN A 80 -14.52 -24.72 3.68
C ASN A 80 -13.85 -25.41 2.48
N LYS A 81 -12.69 -24.91 2.01
CA LYS A 81 -11.89 -25.51 0.93
C LYS A 81 -12.67 -25.75 -0.38
N LYS A 82 -13.75 -25.00 -0.61
CA LYS A 82 -14.53 -25.06 -1.86
C LYS A 82 -13.83 -24.33 -3.01
N ILE A 83 -13.02 -23.29 -2.69
CA ILE A 83 -12.14 -22.60 -3.63
C ILE A 83 -10.72 -23.04 -3.28
N VAL A 84 -10.04 -23.60 -4.26
CA VAL A 84 -8.70 -24.18 -4.07
C VAL A 84 -7.59 -23.22 -4.42
N SER A 85 -7.81 -22.33 -5.40
CA SER A 85 -6.76 -21.41 -5.89
C SER A 85 -7.17 -19.95 -5.78
N LEU A 86 -6.18 -19.07 -5.65
CA LEU A 86 -6.37 -17.62 -5.67
C LEU A 86 -6.68 -17.13 -7.08
N GLU A 87 -6.16 -17.82 -8.10
CA GLU A 87 -6.41 -17.53 -9.50
C GLU A 87 -7.89 -17.64 -9.87
N ASP A 88 -8.63 -18.59 -9.28
CA ASP A 88 -10.08 -18.71 -9.53
C ASP A 88 -10.83 -17.45 -9.07
N ILE A 89 -10.37 -16.82 -7.99
CA ILE A 89 -10.94 -15.56 -7.49
C ILE A 89 -10.68 -14.42 -8.48
N PHE A 90 -9.46 -14.37 -9.04
CA PHE A 90 -9.09 -13.35 -10.02
C PHE A 90 -9.76 -13.57 -11.38
N LEU A 91 -9.89 -14.83 -11.82
CA LEU A 91 -10.54 -15.18 -13.08
C LEU A 91 -11.97 -14.63 -13.15
N PHE A 92 -12.72 -14.76 -12.06
CA PHE A 92 -14.09 -14.26 -11.96
C PHE A 92 -14.18 -12.83 -11.41
N SER A 93 -13.05 -12.13 -11.25
CA SER A 93 -12.99 -10.75 -10.73
C SER A 93 -13.76 -10.58 -9.41
N LEU A 94 -13.73 -11.58 -8.53
CA LEU A 94 -14.43 -11.54 -7.26
C LEU A 94 -13.74 -10.58 -6.28
N PRO A 95 -14.44 -9.61 -5.68
CA PRO A 95 -13.81 -8.64 -4.79
C PRO A 95 -13.45 -9.28 -3.45
N ILE A 96 -12.16 -9.22 -3.08
CA ILE A 96 -11.65 -9.67 -1.79
C ILE A 96 -11.90 -8.56 -0.77
N LYS A 97 -12.71 -8.84 0.26
CA LYS A 97 -13.03 -7.90 1.34
C LYS A 97 -12.39 -8.26 2.68
N GLU A 98 -11.89 -9.47 2.83
CA GLU A 98 -11.23 -9.99 4.02
C GLU A 98 -9.77 -10.31 3.66
N TYR A 99 -8.80 -9.69 4.35
CA TYR A 99 -7.38 -9.91 4.09
C TYR A 99 -6.93 -11.34 4.46
N GLN A 100 -7.63 -11.97 5.37
CA GLN A 100 -7.37 -13.34 5.81
C GLN A 100 -7.54 -14.37 4.68
N ILE A 101 -8.34 -14.06 3.65
CA ILE A 101 -8.46 -14.92 2.46
C ILE A 101 -7.10 -15.05 1.78
N VAL A 102 -6.39 -13.94 1.63
CA VAL A 102 -5.05 -13.93 1.03
C VAL A 102 -4.04 -14.63 1.93
N ASP A 103 -4.13 -14.40 3.24
CA ASP A 103 -3.29 -15.10 4.22
C ASP A 103 -3.53 -16.61 4.23
N TYR A 104 -4.75 -17.06 3.89
CA TYR A 104 -5.05 -18.48 3.79
C TYR A 104 -4.35 -19.16 2.60
N PHE A 105 -4.28 -18.50 1.45
CA PHE A 105 -3.65 -19.05 0.24
C PHE A 105 -2.14 -18.87 0.20
N LEU A 106 -1.65 -17.69 0.55
CA LEU A 106 -0.24 -17.32 0.38
C LEU A 106 0.59 -17.38 1.67
N LYS A 107 -0.06 -17.53 2.83
CA LYS A 107 0.59 -17.71 4.16
C LYS A 107 1.98 -17.07 4.29
N ASP A 108 3.00 -17.93 4.38
CA ASP A 108 4.40 -17.56 4.67
C ASP A 108 5.17 -17.05 3.44
N GLU A 109 4.61 -17.17 2.22
CA GLU A 109 5.25 -16.68 0.99
C GLU A 109 5.16 -15.17 0.85
N LEU A 110 4.19 -14.54 1.54
CA LEU A 110 3.98 -13.10 1.48
C LEU A 110 5.10 -12.33 2.19
N LYS A 111 5.79 -11.49 1.44
CA LYS A 111 6.75 -10.51 1.94
C LYS A 111 6.14 -9.13 1.89
N ASP A 112 6.35 -8.35 2.92
CA ASP A 112 5.92 -6.96 2.98
C ASP A 112 7.09 -6.00 3.19
N GLU A 113 7.01 -4.82 2.62
CA GLU A 113 8.00 -3.77 2.82
C GLU A 113 7.35 -2.39 2.85
N VAL A 114 7.81 -1.58 3.79
CA VAL A 114 7.38 -0.18 3.91
C VAL A 114 8.16 0.66 2.91
N MET A 115 7.49 1.16 1.88
CA MET A 115 8.09 2.00 0.85
C MET A 115 8.38 3.41 1.34
N LYS A 116 7.44 4.02 2.06
CA LYS A 116 7.58 5.35 2.64
C LYS A 116 6.54 5.61 3.72
N VAL A 117 6.97 6.27 4.77
CA VAL A 117 6.08 6.92 5.74
C VAL A 117 6.28 8.43 5.62
N MET A 118 5.19 9.18 5.57
CA MET A 118 5.24 10.64 5.52
C MET A 118 4.22 11.27 6.46
N PRO A 119 4.55 12.36 7.15
CA PRO A 119 3.57 13.15 7.89
C PRO A 119 2.65 13.88 6.90
N VAL A 120 1.38 13.93 7.20
CA VAL A 120 0.36 14.72 6.51
C VAL A 120 -0.38 15.57 7.54
N GLN A 121 -0.50 16.86 7.27
CA GLN A 121 -1.04 17.82 8.20
C GLN A 121 -2.34 18.39 7.67
N LYS A 122 -3.30 18.61 8.59
CA LYS A 122 -4.52 19.36 8.33
C LYS A 122 -4.53 20.58 9.25
N GLN A 123 -4.66 21.77 8.69
CA GLN A 123 -4.83 22.99 9.45
C GLN A 123 -6.19 23.01 10.13
N THR A 124 -6.20 23.28 11.43
CA THR A 124 -7.40 23.49 12.23
C THR A 124 -7.29 24.84 12.94
N THR A 125 -8.37 25.33 13.53
CA THR A 125 -8.36 26.60 14.31
C THR A 125 -7.37 26.59 15.48
N ALA A 126 -7.14 25.41 16.08
CA ALA A 126 -6.22 25.21 17.21
C ALA A 126 -4.80 24.82 16.79
N GLY A 127 -4.45 24.84 15.49
CA GLY A 127 -3.13 24.48 14.97
C GLY A 127 -3.16 23.34 13.96
N GLN A 128 -2.03 22.69 13.74
CA GLN A 128 -1.88 21.63 12.74
C GLN A 128 -2.08 20.24 13.34
N ARG A 129 -3.06 19.51 12.82
CA ARG A 129 -3.27 18.11 13.17
C ARG A 129 -2.44 17.21 12.25
N THR A 130 -1.40 16.58 12.78
CA THR A 130 -0.53 15.68 12.04
C THR A 130 -1.06 14.25 12.08
N ARG A 131 -0.98 13.57 10.94
CA ARG A 131 -1.17 12.12 10.78
C ARG A 131 -0.04 11.56 9.95
N PHE A 132 0.17 10.26 10.05
CA PHE A 132 1.19 9.57 9.27
C PHE A 132 0.55 8.73 8.18
N LYS A 133 1.02 8.93 6.95
CA LYS A 133 0.61 8.16 5.78
C LYS A 133 1.70 7.15 5.45
N ALA A 134 1.38 5.85 5.53
CA ALA A 134 2.27 4.77 5.14
C ALA A 134 1.90 4.23 3.77
N PHE A 135 2.91 3.92 2.96
CA PHE A 135 2.83 3.18 1.72
C PHE A 135 3.55 1.86 1.92
N VAL A 136 2.84 0.75 1.75
CA VAL A 136 3.38 -0.60 1.90
C VAL A 136 3.11 -1.39 0.64
N ALA A 137 4.11 -2.11 0.16
CA ALA A 137 3.96 -3.10 -0.89
C ALA A 137 4.06 -4.50 -0.28
N VAL A 138 3.25 -5.41 -0.78
CA VAL A 138 3.20 -6.82 -0.39
C VAL A 138 3.29 -7.67 -1.65
N GLY A 139 3.98 -8.81 -1.60
CA GLY A 139 4.02 -9.73 -2.73
C GLY A 139 4.67 -11.06 -2.35
N ASP A 140 4.45 -12.06 -3.18
CA ASP A 140 4.94 -13.43 -3.02
C ASP A 140 6.22 -13.72 -3.82
N CYS A 141 6.72 -12.76 -4.58
CA CYS A 141 7.80 -12.92 -5.55
C CYS A 141 7.49 -13.96 -6.64
N ASN A 142 6.24 -14.34 -6.82
CA ASN A 142 5.81 -15.38 -7.76
C ASN A 142 4.60 -14.99 -8.62
N GLY A 143 4.35 -13.73 -8.83
CA GLY A 143 3.29 -13.25 -9.73
C GLY A 143 2.12 -12.56 -9.04
N HIS A 144 2.23 -12.26 -7.74
CA HIS A 144 1.21 -11.50 -7.04
C HIS A 144 1.84 -10.28 -6.37
N VAL A 145 1.24 -9.12 -6.53
CA VAL A 145 1.70 -7.89 -5.87
C VAL A 145 0.52 -7.06 -5.41
N GLY A 146 0.62 -6.53 -4.21
CA GLY A 146 -0.38 -5.66 -3.61
C GLY A 146 0.22 -4.34 -3.14
N LEU A 147 -0.58 -3.29 -3.20
CA LEU A 147 -0.20 -1.97 -2.70
C LEU A 147 -1.25 -1.43 -1.74
N GLY A 148 -0.81 -1.11 -0.53
CA GLY A 148 -1.66 -0.51 0.49
C GLY A 148 -1.21 0.87 0.91
N VAL A 149 -2.19 1.74 1.16
CA VAL A 149 -1.95 3.10 1.67
C VAL A 149 -2.94 3.38 2.78
N LYS A 150 -2.43 3.71 3.96
CA LYS A 150 -3.25 4.05 5.13
C LYS A 150 -2.72 5.30 5.82
N CYS A 151 -3.64 6.09 6.36
CA CYS A 151 -3.32 7.22 7.24
C CYS A 151 -3.82 6.94 8.65
N SER A 152 -2.95 7.13 9.66
CA SER A 152 -3.32 7.02 11.08
C SER A 152 -2.64 8.11 11.89
N ALA A 153 -3.08 8.32 13.11
CA ALA A 153 -2.42 9.21 14.07
C ALA A 153 -1.05 8.67 14.50
N GLU A 154 -0.92 7.36 14.58
CA GLU A 154 0.28 6.64 14.99
C GLU A 154 0.89 5.89 13.80
N VAL A 155 2.23 5.85 13.74
CA VAL A 155 2.97 5.21 12.63
C VAL A 155 2.73 3.71 12.59
N ALA A 156 2.77 3.02 13.74
CA ALA A 156 2.56 1.58 13.83
C ALA A 156 1.17 1.17 13.28
N ASN A 157 0.13 1.91 13.68
CA ASN A 157 -1.23 1.67 13.19
C ASN A 157 -1.39 2.03 11.70
N ALA A 158 -0.62 3.00 11.18
CA ALA A 158 -0.60 3.32 9.75
C ALA A 158 0.02 2.18 8.94
N ILE A 159 1.15 1.62 9.40
CA ILE A 159 1.84 0.49 8.74
C ILE A 159 0.96 -0.75 8.76
N ARG A 160 0.47 -1.18 9.94
CA ARG A 160 -0.40 -2.36 10.07
C ARG A 160 -1.62 -2.27 9.16
N GLY A 161 -2.35 -1.15 9.21
CA GLY A 161 -3.52 -0.98 8.35
C GLY A 161 -3.17 -0.76 6.86
N ALA A 162 -1.93 -0.40 6.51
CA ALA A 162 -1.48 -0.38 5.13
C ALA A 162 -1.17 -1.80 4.62
N ILE A 163 -0.60 -2.68 5.45
CA ILE A 163 -0.39 -4.10 5.13
C ILE A 163 -1.73 -4.79 4.86
N GLU A 164 -2.72 -4.65 5.77
CA GLU A 164 -4.07 -5.18 5.57
C GLU A 164 -4.67 -4.70 4.23
N ARG A 165 -4.51 -3.41 3.93
CA ARG A 165 -5.03 -2.85 2.68
C ARG A 165 -4.25 -3.30 1.44
N ALA A 166 -2.95 -3.58 1.57
CA ALA A 166 -2.15 -4.14 0.49
C ALA A 166 -2.60 -5.55 0.14
N LYS A 167 -2.90 -6.38 1.15
CA LYS A 167 -3.45 -7.72 0.96
C LYS A 167 -4.81 -7.70 0.25
N LEU A 168 -5.69 -6.74 0.58
CA LEU A 168 -6.97 -6.57 -0.11
C LEU A 168 -6.84 -6.11 -1.57
N ASN A 169 -5.74 -5.46 -1.92
CA ASN A 169 -5.46 -4.92 -3.25
C ASN A 169 -4.41 -5.76 -3.98
N ILE A 170 -4.34 -7.05 -3.73
CA ILE A 170 -3.44 -7.94 -4.49
C ILE A 170 -4.00 -8.12 -5.89
N VAL A 171 -3.09 -8.02 -6.87
CA VAL A 171 -3.38 -8.27 -8.29
C VAL A 171 -2.41 -9.30 -8.84
N PRO A 172 -2.85 -10.14 -9.78
CA PRO A 172 -1.97 -11.04 -10.48
C PRO A 172 -1.12 -10.26 -11.48
N VAL A 173 0.13 -10.68 -11.64
CA VAL A 173 1.08 -10.11 -12.60
C VAL A 173 1.46 -11.20 -13.59
N ARG A 174 1.16 -10.95 -14.87
CA ARG A 174 1.55 -11.87 -15.93
C ARG A 174 3.04 -11.70 -16.22
N ARG A 175 3.77 -12.79 -16.14
CA ARG A 175 5.17 -12.89 -16.57
C ARG A 175 5.24 -13.56 -17.94
N GLY A 176 6.27 -13.26 -18.67
CA GLY A 176 6.47 -13.77 -20.02
C GLY A 176 7.95 -13.92 -20.35
N TYR A 177 8.23 -13.95 -21.64
CA TYR A 177 9.57 -14.18 -22.19
C TYR A 177 9.97 -13.02 -23.10
N TRP A 178 11.26 -12.80 -23.21
CA TRP A 178 11.85 -11.96 -24.24
C TRP A 178 12.44 -12.89 -25.31
N GLY A 179 11.86 -12.90 -26.53
CA GLY A 179 12.30 -13.81 -27.60
C GLY A 179 11.82 -15.25 -27.40
N GLY A 180 12.71 -16.19 -27.24
CA GLY A 180 12.38 -17.63 -27.13
C GLY A 180 11.70 -18.01 -25.81
N THR A 181 10.78 -18.97 -25.88
CA THR A 181 9.94 -19.44 -24.76
C THR A 181 10.56 -20.62 -24.01
N PHE A 182 11.81 -20.54 -23.62
CA PHE A 182 12.47 -21.62 -22.87
C PHE A 182 12.75 -21.22 -21.42
N GLY A 183 12.64 -22.20 -20.53
CA GLY A 183 12.82 -22.02 -19.09
C GLY A 183 11.63 -21.35 -18.40
N LYS A 184 11.84 -20.79 -17.20
CA LYS A 184 10.77 -20.07 -16.46
C LYS A 184 10.57 -18.67 -17.01
N PRO A 185 9.34 -18.13 -17.00
CA PRO A 185 9.08 -16.75 -17.40
C PRO A 185 9.84 -15.78 -16.49
N HIS A 186 10.57 -14.84 -17.08
CA HIS A 186 11.51 -13.98 -16.37
C HIS A 186 11.20 -12.47 -16.49
N THR A 187 10.41 -12.08 -17.48
CA THR A 187 10.08 -10.67 -17.75
C THR A 187 8.58 -10.49 -17.92
N ILE A 188 8.15 -9.33 -18.37
CA ILE A 188 6.76 -9.04 -18.74
C ILE A 188 6.50 -9.42 -20.20
N PRO A 189 5.29 -9.85 -20.57
CA PRO A 189 5.01 -10.30 -21.94
C PRO A 189 4.98 -9.17 -22.96
N THR A 190 4.50 -7.99 -22.57
CA THR A 190 4.34 -6.83 -23.46
C THR A 190 4.79 -5.56 -22.76
N LYS A 191 5.06 -4.54 -23.55
CA LYS A 191 5.36 -3.19 -23.06
C LYS A 191 4.09 -2.56 -22.47
N VAL A 192 4.15 -2.21 -21.19
CA VAL A 192 3.01 -1.64 -20.46
C VAL A 192 3.35 -0.30 -19.83
N THR A 193 2.34 0.56 -19.73
CA THR A 193 2.50 1.91 -19.15
C THR A 193 1.45 2.15 -18.08
N GLY A 194 1.90 2.53 -16.89
CA GLY A 194 1.07 2.97 -15.78
C GLY A 194 1.24 4.47 -15.53
N LYS A 195 0.17 5.14 -15.11
CA LYS A 195 0.17 6.58 -14.81
C LYS A 195 -0.53 6.86 -13.50
N CYS A 196 0.08 7.69 -12.66
CA CYS A 196 -0.57 8.18 -11.46
C CYS A 196 -0.19 9.66 -11.22
N GLY A 197 -1.16 10.55 -11.34
CA GLY A 197 -0.91 11.99 -11.35
C GLY A 197 -0.05 12.36 -12.55
N SER A 198 1.02 13.12 -12.30
CA SER A 198 1.99 13.51 -13.36
C SER A 198 3.03 12.42 -13.65
N VAL A 199 3.12 11.38 -12.80
CA VAL A 199 4.13 10.33 -12.97
C VAL A 199 3.62 9.28 -13.94
N THR A 200 4.42 9.01 -14.97
CA THR A 200 4.20 7.91 -15.92
C THR A 200 5.36 6.94 -15.81
N MET A 201 5.05 5.67 -15.63
CA MET A 201 6.00 4.56 -15.56
C MET A 201 5.78 3.62 -16.72
N ARG A 202 6.80 3.37 -17.51
CA ARG A 202 6.79 2.43 -18.62
C ARG A 202 7.68 1.25 -18.31
N LEU A 203 7.14 0.07 -18.42
CA LEU A 203 7.82 -1.20 -18.25
C LEU A 203 8.07 -1.81 -19.64
N ILE A 204 9.27 -2.30 -19.87
CA ILE A 204 9.72 -2.80 -21.18
C ILE A 204 10.36 -4.17 -20.95
N PRO A 205 9.98 -5.21 -21.72
CA PRO A 205 10.62 -6.53 -21.63
C PRO A 205 12.11 -6.45 -21.89
N ALA A 206 12.88 -7.29 -21.21
CA ALA A 206 14.33 -7.32 -21.30
C ALA A 206 14.85 -8.77 -21.46
N PRO A 207 16.01 -8.98 -22.13
CA PRO A 207 16.63 -10.28 -22.24
C PRO A 207 17.08 -10.82 -20.88
N ARG A 208 17.29 -12.13 -20.79
CA ARG A 208 17.80 -12.78 -19.58
C ARG A 208 19.15 -12.22 -19.18
N GLY A 209 19.36 -12.04 -17.88
CA GLY A 209 20.61 -11.53 -17.33
C GLY A 209 20.69 -10.01 -17.27
N THR A 210 19.68 -9.27 -17.76
CA THR A 210 19.62 -7.79 -17.63
C THR A 210 19.42 -7.35 -16.19
N GLY A 211 18.69 -8.15 -15.41
CA GLY A 211 18.26 -7.76 -14.07
C GLY A 211 17.23 -6.64 -14.05
N LEU A 212 16.98 -6.09 -12.88
CA LEU A 212 15.99 -5.02 -12.69
C LEU A 212 16.63 -3.64 -12.90
N SER A 213 16.57 -3.13 -14.13
CA SER A 213 16.98 -1.77 -14.46
C SER A 213 15.87 -0.77 -14.12
N ALA A 214 15.77 -0.41 -12.84
CA ALA A 214 14.72 0.45 -12.31
C ALA A 214 15.21 1.31 -11.14
N ALA A 215 14.52 2.40 -10.87
CA ALA A 215 14.73 3.20 -9.67
C ALA A 215 14.45 2.37 -8.40
N ARG A 216 15.00 2.77 -7.26
CA ARG A 216 14.96 2.02 -5.98
C ARG A 216 13.55 1.52 -5.61
N VAL A 217 12.53 2.35 -5.76
CA VAL A 217 11.18 2.04 -5.33
C VAL A 217 10.45 1.12 -6.31
N PRO A 218 10.38 1.40 -7.63
CA PRO A 218 9.89 0.44 -8.60
C PRO A 218 10.61 -0.90 -8.55
N LYS A 219 11.94 -0.91 -8.33
CA LYS A 219 12.75 -2.13 -8.23
C LYS A 219 12.19 -3.09 -7.18
N LYS A 220 11.84 -2.60 -5.98
CA LYS A 220 11.26 -3.40 -4.91
C LYS A 220 9.88 -3.97 -5.29
N VAL A 221 9.02 -3.16 -5.90
CA VAL A 221 7.70 -3.61 -6.35
C VAL A 221 7.82 -4.68 -7.43
N LEU A 222 8.78 -4.56 -8.35
CA LEU A 222 9.06 -5.54 -9.39
C LEU A 222 9.63 -6.85 -8.82
N GLN A 223 10.46 -6.77 -7.77
CA GLN A 223 10.94 -7.94 -7.05
C GLN A 223 9.78 -8.72 -6.40
N PHE A 224 8.85 -8.00 -5.75
CA PHE A 224 7.66 -8.63 -5.15
C PHE A 224 6.71 -9.23 -6.20
N ALA A 225 6.68 -8.68 -7.41
CA ALA A 225 5.94 -9.26 -8.52
C ALA A 225 6.62 -10.50 -9.14
N GLY A 226 7.85 -10.82 -8.73
CA GLY A 226 8.61 -11.96 -9.26
C GLY A 226 9.19 -11.75 -10.66
N VAL A 227 9.35 -10.49 -11.09
CA VAL A 227 10.01 -10.14 -12.35
C VAL A 227 11.53 -10.14 -12.11
N GLN A 228 12.29 -10.78 -13.01
CA GLN A 228 13.73 -10.89 -12.91
C GLN A 228 14.47 -9.89 -13.81
N ASP A 229 14.00 -9.72 -15.04
CA ASP A 229 14.63 -8.89 -16.05
C ASP A 229 13.65 -7.87 -16.63
N ILE A 230 13.98 -6.58 -16.56
CA ILE A 230 13.13 -5.52 -17.05
C ILE A 230 13.90 -4.23 -17.30
N TYR A 231 13.56 -3.51 -18.38
CA TYR A 231 13.91 -2.12 -18.57
C TYR A 231 12.75 -1.22 -18.16
N THR A 232 13.06 -0.05 -17.64
CA THR A 232 12.06 0.91 -17.21
C THR A 232 12.36 2.31 -17.69
N SER A 233 11.30 3.05 -18.01
CA SER A 233 11.37 4.49 -18.30
C SER A 233 10.32 5.20 -17.44
N ALA A 234 10.73 6.28 -16.79
CA ALA A 234 9.84 7.04 -15.93
C ALA A 234 9.90 8.52 -16.28
N THR A 235 8.73 9.17 -16.35
CA THR A 235 8.58 10.59 -16.65
C THR A 235 7.72 11.30 -15.62
N GLY A 236 7.82 12.61 -15.55
CA GLY A 236 7.07 13.45 -14.63
C GLY A 236 7.75 13.62 -13.26
N ALA A 237 6.98 13.96 -12.24
CA ALA A 237 7.50 14.23 -10.90
C ALA A 237 7.79 12.93 -10.11
N THR A 238 8.77 12.14 -10.51
CA THR A 238 9.14 10.83 -9.92
C THR A 238 9.56 10.92 -8.47
N ARG A 239 9.99 12.09 -7.98
CA ARG A 239 10.26 12.31 -6.55
C ARG A 239 9.02 12.23 -5.67
N THR A 240 7.81 12.31 -6.22
CA THR A 240 6.56 12.01 -5.52
C THR A 240 6.38 10.52 -5.38
N LEU A 241 7.04 9.94 -4.39
CA LEU A 241 7.22 8.51 -4.23
C LEU A 241 5.89 7.75 -4.20
N GLY A 242 4.86 8.26 -3.52
CA GLY A 242 3.54 7.64 -3.48
C GLY A 242 2.87 7.50 -4.85
N ASN A 243 3.02 8.49 -5.73
CA ASN A 243 2.51 8.40 -7.09
C ASN A 243 3.37 7.45 -7.94
N PHE A 244 4.68 7.44 -7.72
CA PHE A 244 5.59 6.56 -8.44
C PHE A 244 5.29 5.08 -8.15
N VAL A 245 5.10 4.70 -6.88
CA VAL A 245 4.68 3.34 -6.51
C VAL A 245 3.34 2.97 -7.15
N LYS A 246 2.35 3.87 -7.08
CA LYS A 246 1.03 3.63 -7.68
C LYS A 246 1.09 3.48 -9.20
N ALA A 247 1.92 4.27 -9.88
CA ALA A 247 2.10 4.16 -11.34
C ALA A 247 2.73 2.80 -11.72
N THR A 248 3.72 2.33 -10.94
CA THR A 248 4.33 1.02 -11.13
C THR A 248 3.31 -0.11 -10.91
N TYR A 249 2.55 -0.04 -9.82
CA TYR A 249 1.50 -1.00 -9.52
C TYR A 249 0.43 -1.06 -10.62
N GLN A 250 -0.02 0.10 -11.12
CA GLN A 250 -0.96 0.14 -12.25
C GLN A 250 -0.37 -0.43 -13.55
N ALA A 251 0.94 -0.23 -13.80
CA ALA A 251 1.59 -0.84 -14.95
C ALA A 251 1.58 -2.37 -14.83
N LEU A 252 1.90 -2.91 -13.64
CA LEU A 252 1.86 -4.36 -13.38
C LEU A 252 0.43 -4.93 -13.52
N ALA A 253 -0.58 -4.27 -12.98
CA ALA A 253 -1.98 -4.69 -13.13
C ALA A 253 -2.43 -4.78 -14.59
N LYS A 254 -1.85 -3.98 -15.49
CA LYS A 254 -2.15 -4.01 -16.93
C LYS A 254 -1.49 -5.17 -17.69
N THR A 255 -0.62 -5.96 -17.08
CA THR A 255 0.03 -7.08 -17.78
C THR A 255 -0.95 -8.13 -18.25
N TYR A 256 -2.08 -8.30 -17.55
CA TYR A 256 -3.17 -9.19 -17.96
C TYR A 256 -4.21 -8.54 -18.89
N SER A 257 -4.11 -7.26 -19.19
CA SER A 257 -5.09 -6.57 -20.04
C SER A 257 -4.92 -6.84 -21.55
N VAL A 258 -3.80 -7.47 -21.95
CA VAL A 258 -3.47 -7.74 -23.33
C VAL A 258 -3.54 -9.26 -23.58
N LEU A 259 -4.41 -9.66 -24.49
CA LEU A 259 -4.47 -11.04 -24.96
C LEU A 259 -3.32 -11.27 -25.96
N THR A 260 -2.53 -12.29 -25.72
CA THR A 260 -1.41 -12.70 -26.59
C THR A 260 -1.62 -14.12 -27.10
N PRO A 261 -0.99 -14.52 -28.25
CA PRO A 261 -1.18 -15.85 -28.84
C PRO A 261 -0.88 -17.02 -27.91
N ASP A 262 0.01 -16.85 -26.92
CA ASP A 262 0.34 -17.89 -25.93
C ASP A 262 -0.86 -18.23 -25.04
N MET A 263 -1.88 -17.40 -25.01
CA MET A 263 -3.14 -17.67 -24.28
C MET A 263 -4.19 -18.35 -25.17
N TRP A 264 -3.90 -18.55 -26.43
CA TRP A 264 -4.78 -19.27 -27.36
C TRP A 264 -4.51 -20.75 -27.25
N ASP A 265 -5.29 -21.44 -26.46
CA ASP A 265 -5.22 -22.89 -26.36
C ASP A 265 -6.09 -23.52 -27.46
N GLU A 266 -5.47 -23.86 -28.58
CA GLU A 266 -6.13 -24.63 -29.63
C GLU A 266 -6.33 -26.11 -29.25
N LYS A 267 -5.57 -26.62 -28.28
CA LYS A 267 -5.56 -28.05 -27.92
C LYS A 267 -6.21 -28.40 -26.59
N ASN A 268 -6.47 -27.43 -25.75
CA ASN A 268 -7.15 -27.67 -24.48
C ASN A 268 -8.62 -27.26 -24.61
N GLU A 269 -9.48 -28.24 -24.64
CA GLU A 269 -10.89 -28.08 -24.30
C GLU A 269 -10.99 -27.54 -22.88
N ARG A 270 -10.69 -26.24 -22.69
CA ARG A 270 -10.92 -25.57 -21.43
C ARG A 270 -12.42 -25.61 -21.18
N LYS A 271 -12.82 -26.58 -20.38
CA LYS A 271 -14.18 -26.58 -19.85
C LYS A 271 -14.41 -25.21 -19.25
N LEU A 272 -15.43 -24.52 -19.75
CA LEU A 272 -15.87 -23.25 -19.19
C LEU A 272 -16.11 -23.46 -17.71
N LYS A 273 -15.26 -22.87 -16.85
CA LYS A 273 -15.46 -22.93 -15.42
C LYS A 273 -16.66 -22.06 -15.07
N SER A 274 -17.57 -22.56 -14.28
CA SER A 274 -18.63 -21.76 -13.68
C SER A 274 -18.08 -20.93 -12.52
N SER A 275 -18.75 -19.83 -12.22
CA SER A 275 -18.37 -19.01 -11.06
C SER A 275 -18.52 -19.82 -9.77
N PRO A 276 -17.57 -19.73 -8.81
CA PRO A 276 -17.67 -20.41 -7.52
C PRO A 276 -18.97 -20.13 -6.75
N PHE A 277 -19.58 -18.97 -6.98
CA PHE A 277 -20.88 -18.64 -6.40
C PHE A 277 -22.04 -19.40 -7.05
N GLN A 278 -21.94 -19.71 -8.35
CA GLN A 278 -22.93 -20.50 -9.06
C GLN A 278 -22.83 -21.98 -8.67
N GLU A 279 -21.63 -22.54 -8.66
CA GLU A 279 -21.39 -23.95 -8.29
C GLU A 279 -21.84 -24.25 -6.86
N HIS A 280 -21.67 -23.31 -5.95
CA HIS A 280 -21.94 -23.53 -4.54
C HIS A 280 -23.17 -22.75 -4.03
N THR A 281 -24.12 -22.44 -4.91
CA THR A 281 -25.32 -21.66 -4.57
C THR A 281 -26.12 -22.29 -3.44
N ASP A 282 -26.40 -23.60 -3.54
CA ASP A 282 -27.22 -24.31 -2.56
C ASP A 282 -26.54 -24.41 -1.21
N TRP A 283 -25.27 -24.75 -1.22
CA TRP A 283 -24.45 -24.72 0.01
C TRP A 283 -24.44 -23.35 0.70
N LEU A 284 -24.38 -22.26 -0.08
CA LEU A 284 -24.43 -20.89 0.44
C LEU A 284 -25.80 -20.54 1.04
N LYS A 285 -26.91 -21.05 0.47
CA LYS A 285 -28.27 -20.87 1.01
C LYS A 285 -28.40 -21.54 2.37
N ASP A 286 -27.98 -22.79 2.50
CA ASP A 286 -28.07 -23.58 3.71
C ASP A 286 -27.24 -23.00 4.89
N ASN A 287 -26.18 -22.28 4.55
CA ASN A 287 -25.27 -21.66 5.53
C ASN A 287 -25.46 -20.15 5.73
N GLN A 288 -26.47 -19.53 5.10
CA GLN A 288 -26.73 -18.08 5.27
C GLN A 288 -27.20 -17.69 6.69
N GLY A 289 -27.79 -18.60 7.44
CA GLY A 289 -28.37 -18.33 8.78
C GLY A 289 -27.45 -18.61 9.96
N LYS A 290 -26.35 -19.33 9.77
CA LYS A 290 -25.48 -19.75 10.87
C LYS A 290 -24.47 -18.65 11.26
N LYS A 291 -24.95 -17.57 11.90
CA LYS A 291 -24.07 -16.60 12.56
C LYS A 291 -23.37 -17.28 13.73
N GLY A 292 -22.09 -17.61 13.58
CA GLY A 292 -21.20 -17.82 14.73
C GLY A 292 -21.39 -19.08 15.56
N LYS A 293 -22.15 -20.07 15.14
CA LYS A 293 -22.05 -21.41 15.75
C LYS A 293 -20.81 -22.09 15.22
N LYS A 294 -19.97 -22.59 16.15
CA LYS A 294 -18.83 -23.44 15.86
C LYS A 294 -19.28 -24.52 14.88
N ILE A 295 -18.70 -24.51 13.70
CA ILE A 295 -18.71 -25.70 12.86
C ILE A 295 -17.67 -26.58 13.54
N GLU A 296 -18.15 -27.51 14.34
CA GLU A 296 -17.37 -28.62 14.89
C GLU A 296 -16.96 -29.43 13.68
N ASP A 297 -15.65 -29.68 13.60
CA ASP A 297 -15.03 -30.48 12.56
C ASP A 297 -15.66 -31.88 12.61
N GLU A 298 -16.34 -32.29 11.51
CA GLU A 298 -16.56 -33.68 11.14
C GLU A 298 -15.44 -34.15 10.21
#